data_5126fcff101c53cecbd4594531d39cbd
#
_entry.id   5126fcff101c53cecbd4594531d39cbd
#
_cell.length_a   1.000
_cell.length_b   1.000
_cell.length_c   1.000
_cell.angle_alpha   90.00
_cell.angle_beta   90.00
_cell.angle_gamma   90.00
#
_symmetry.space_group_name_H-M   'P 1'
#
loop_
_entity.id
_entity.type
_entity.pdbx_description
1 polymer ?
#
loop_
_entity_poly.entity_id
_entity_poly.type
_entity_poly.pdbx_seq_one_letter_code
_entity_poly.pdbx_strand_id
1 'polypeptide(L)'
;MARLFDAYIVADWTAAETKKLGDQSVWIGVAKRDVRFRLYTETHNVATRAEGEALLNSLLADHRKRGDRVLVGFDFSLGYPTGTAERLGLKDTPAWSAMWKFLSANIVDKADNTNNRYQVAAKMNRLMTDQAWPFWGAPAKQAQRWLTTTKPPAGSGADIPEYRATEDAARKGKLQPKSNWQMHGAGAVGGQTLVGIPMVRRLLDGLGTAGAVWPFATGWRELKAEDMEPLSVLVAEVWPSMWPTTVAAGEFKDQAQVRTTAEALALLDDKGTLGKAFAPPKSADEALIARVEGEEGWILGVG
;
A
#
# COMPACT_ATOMS: atom_id res chain seq x y z
N MET A 1 27.22 1.76 9.12
CA MET A 1 26.26 0.76 9.67
C MET A 1 25.90 -0.21 8.55
N ALA A 2 25.57 -1.45 8.88
CA ALA A 2 25.06 -2.40 7.87
C ALA A 2 23.70 -1.92 7.37
N ARG A 3 23.46 -2.01 6.06
CA ARG A 3 22.15 -1.73 5.46
C ARG A 3 21.13 -2.79 5.88
N LEU A 4 19.88 -2.40 5.96
CA LEU A 4 18.78 -3.33 6.22
C LEU A 4 18.45 -4.16 4.97
N PHE A 5 18.54 -3.55 3.78
CA PHE A 5 18.12 -4.16 2.51
C PHE A 5 19.20 -4.03 1.43
N ASP A 6 19.19 -4.95 0.50
CA ASP A 6 20.07 -5.01 -0.67
C ASP A 6 19.39 -4.44 -1.92
N ALA A 7 18.04 -4.48 -1.95
CA ALA A 7 17.22 -3.91 -3.01
C ALA A 7 15.93 -3.27 -2.45
N TYR A 8 15.42 -2.28 -3.19
CA TYR A 8 14.23 -1.49 -2.88
C TYR A 8 13.33 -1.50 -4.11
N ILE A 9 12.15 -2.09 -3.99
CA ILE A 9 11.16 -2.15 -5.06
C ILE A 9 10.00 -1.27 -4.65
N VAL A 10 9.56 -0.37 -5.53
CA VAL A 10 8.37 0.47 -5.31
C VAL A 10 7.39 0.24 -6.45
N ALA A 11 6.17 -0.10 -6.12
CA ALA A 11 5.10 -0.35 -7.07
C ALA A 11 4.00 0.71 -6.93
N ASP A 12 3.83 1.51 -7.97
CA ASP A 12 2.65 2.34 -8.19
C ASP A 12 1.59 1.46 -8.84
N TRP A 13 0.51 1.21 -8.08
CA TRP A 13 -0.53 0.26 -8.46
C TRP A 13 -1.73 0.97 -9.06
N THR A 14 -2.38 0.36 -10.03
CA THR A 14 -3.57 0.94 -10.66
C THR A 14 -4.86 0.23 -10.28
N ALA A 15 -5.97 0.97 -10.21
CA ALA A 15 -7.33 0.43 -10.14
C ALA A 15 -8.04 0.43 -11.51
N ALA A 16 -7.33 0.65 -12.61
CA ALA A 16 -7.90 0.66 -13.96
C ALA A 16 -8.70 -0.63 -14.25
N GLU A 17 -9.76 -0.52 -15.03
CA GLU A 17 -10.62 -1.64 -15.46
C GLU A 17 -10.23 -2.20 -16.83
N THR A 18 -9.19 -1.66 -17.45
CA THR A 18 -8.70 -2.07 -18.77
C THR A 18 -7.19 -2.08 -18.80
N LYS A 19 -6.63 -2.79 -19.75
CA LYS A 19 -5.18 -2.76 -20.05
C LYS A 19 -4.75 -1.34 -20.40
N LYS A 20 -3.64 -0.88 -19.81
CA LYS A 20 -3.11 0.46 -20.04
C LYS A 20 -1.61 0.49 -19.77
N LEU A 21 -0.87 1.24 -20.60
CA LEU A 21 0.52 1.60 -20.38
C LEU A 21 0.65 3.11 -20.18
N GLY A 22 1.73 3.57 -19.60
CA GLY A 22 2.00 4.99 -19.35
C GLY A 22 1.28 5.50 -18.09
N ASP A 23 0.64 6.67 -18.18
CA ASP A 23 -0.03 7.29 -17.03
C ASP A 23 -1.12 6.40 -16.43
N GLN A 24 -1.19 6.36 -15.10
CA GLN A 24 -2.20 5.60 -14.34
C GLN A 24 -2.22 4.09 -14.68
N SER A 25 -1.09 3.54 -15.08
CA SER A 25 -0.88 2.10 -15.26
C SER A 25 -0.05 1.53 -14.10
N VAL A 26 0.40 0.28 -14.19
CA VAL A 26 1.31 -0.27 -13.18
C VAL A 26 2.75 0.11 -13.53
N TRP A 27 3.41 0.78 -12.60
CA TRP A 27 4.82 1.07 -12.65
C TRP A 27 5.56 0.40 -11.48
N ILE A 28 6.71 -0.18 -11.77
CA ILE A 28 7.57 -0.79 -10.75
C ILE A 28 8.97 -0.22 -10.91
N GLY A 29 9.44 0.47 -9.87
CA GLY A 29 10.82 0.97 -9.75
C GLY A 29 11.65 0.05 -8.89
N VAL A 30 12.87 -0.23 -9.30
CA VAL A 30 13.84 -1.06 -8.57
C VAL A 30 15.12 -0.26 -8.37
N ALA A 31 15.54 -0.08 -7.12
CA ALA A 31 16.83 0.49 -6.79
C ALA A 31 17.69 -0.56 -6.10
N LYS A 32 18.93 -0.75 -6.59
CA LYS A 32 19.90 -1.71 -6.04
C LYS A 32 21.31 -1.22 -6.25
N ARG A 33 22.29 -1.86 -5.61
CA ARG A 33 23.70 -1.56 -5.82
C ARG A 33 24.30 -2.51 -6.85
N ASP A 34 25.13 -1.94 -7.75
CA ASP A 34 25.97 -2.73 -8.65
C ASP A 34 27.19 -3.30 -7.89
N VAL A 35 28.00 -4.09 -8.57
CA VAL A 35 29.23 -4.70 -8.02
C VAL A 35 30.29 -3.67 -7.57
N ARG A 36 30.12 -2.42 -7.96
CA ARG A 36 30.97 -1.28 -7.55
C ARG A 36 30.29 -0.42 -6.48
N PHE A 37 29.23 -0.92 -5.85
CA PHE A 37 28.40 -0.22 -4.86
C PHE A 37 27.75 1.08 -5.33
N ARG A 38 27.63 1.32 -6.65
CA ARG A 38 26.91 2.46 -7.19
C ARG A 38 25.44 2.15 -7.23
N LEU A 39 24.60 3.12 -6.82
CA LEU A 39 23.17 2.99 -6.91
C LEU A 39 22.75 2.91 -8.39
N TYR A 40 22.03 1.89 -8.73
CA TYR A 40 21.44 1.65 -10.04
C TYR A 40 19.94 1.55 -9.89
N THR A 41 19.21 2.19 -10.78
CA THR A 41 17.73 2.15 -10.81
C THR A 41 17.25 1.72 -12.18
N GLU A 42 16.18 0.96 -12.18
CA GLU A 42 15.44 0.56 -13.36
C GLU A 42 13.94 0.71 -13.10
N THR A 43 13.17 0.95 -14.15
CA THR A 43 11.72 1.08 -14.07
C THR A 43 11.06 0.20 -15.11
N HIS A 44 9.94 -0.39 -14.74
CA HIS A 44 9.16 -1.28 -15.59
C HIS A 44 7.72 -0.78 -15.65
N ASN A 45 7.14 -0.78 -16.85
CA ASN A 45 5.75 -0.47 -17.07
C ASN A 45 5.03 -1.70 -17.64
N VAL A 46 3.95 -2.09 -17.02
CA VAL A 46 3.14 -3.24 -17.47
C VAL A 46 1.67 -2.86 -17.60
N ALA A 47 0.98 -3.53 -18.53
CA ALA A 47 -0.36 -3.13 -18.93
C ALA A 47 -1.44 -3.58 -17.96
N THR A 48 -1.17 -4.61 -17.15
CA THR A 48 -2.17 -5.19 -16.23
C THR A 48 -1.57 -5.47 -14.86
N ARG A 49 -2.45 -5.54 -13.83
CA ARG A 49 -2.06 -5.97 -12.49
C ARG A 49 -1.55 -7.40 -12.45
N ALA A 50 -2.10 -8.29 -13.28
CA ALA A 50 -1.61 -9.66 -13.38
C ALA A 50 -0.17 -9.73 -13.90
N GLU A 51 0.18 -8.91 -14.91
CA GLU A 51 1.56 -8.76 -15.38
C GLU A 51 2.45 -8.14 -14.31
N GLY A 52 1.94 -7.15 -13.56
CA GLY A 52 2.64 -6.54 -12.41
C GLY A 52 2.95 -7.54 -11.31
N GLU A 53 1.98 -8.35 -10.92
CA GLU A 53 2.17 -9.43 -9.93
C GLU A 53 3.19 -10.48 -10.41
N ALA A 54 3.11 -10.87 -11.67
CA ALA A 54 4.07 -11.82 -12.25
C ALA A 54 5.50 -11.24 -12.27
N LEU A 55 5.65 -9.97 -12.64
CA LEU A 55 6.94 -9.28 -12.63
C LEU A 55 7.51 -9.15 -11.22
N LEU A 56 6.71 -8.74 -10.23
CA LEU A 56 7.13 -8.68 -8.82
C LEU A 56 7.62 -10.04 -8.34
N ASN A 57 6.86 -11.10 -8.59
CA ASN A 57 7.25 -12.46 -8.22
C ASN A 57 8.58 -12.88 -8.87
N SER A 58 8.80 -12.53 -10.14
CA SER A 58 10.06 -12.82 -10.84
C SER A 58 11.23 -12.05 -10.22
N LEU A 59 11.08 -10.74 -10.00
CA LEU A 59 12.11 -9.91 -9.38
C LEU A 59 12.48 -10.42 -7.97
N LEU A 60 11.48 -10.74 -7.15
CA LEU A 60 11.71 -11.27 -5.81
C LEU A 60 12.37 -12.65 -5.82
N ALA A 61 11.99 -13.53 -6.77
CA ALA A 61 12.64 -14.83 -6.92
C ALA A 61 14.12 -14.68 -7.27
N ASP A 62 14.47 -13.73 -8.15
CA ASP A 62 15.84 -13.48 -8.54
C ASP A 62 16.67 -12.85 -7.40
N HIS A 63 16.10 -11.94 -6.61
CA HIS A 63 16.75 -11.41 -5.43
C HIS A 63 16.99 -12.50 -4.36
N ARG A 64 15.98 -13.32 -4.09
CA ARG A 64 16.10 -14.43 -3.13
C ARG A 64 17.14 -15.47 -3.51
N LYS A 65 17.28 -15.79 -4.80
CA LYS A 65 18.37 -16.68 -5.27
C LYS A 65 19.77 -16.14 -4.97
N ARG A 66 19.93 -14.82 -4.88
CA ARG A 66 21.18 -14.16 -4.51
C ARG A 66 21.37 -13.99 -3.00
N GLY A 67 20.35 -14.32 -2.21
CA GLY A 67 20.35 -14.07 -0.77
C GLY A 67 20.09 -12.59 -0.40
N ASP A 68 19.57 -11.80 -1.34
CA ASP A 68 19.29 -10.39 -1.11
C ASP A 68 18.06 -10.23 -0.22
N ARG A 69 18.08 -9.21 0.65
CA ARG A 69 16.92 -8.72 1.42
C ARG A 69 16.28 -7.58 0.66
N VAL A 70 14.98 -7.62 0.48
CA VAL A 70 14.23 -6.68 -0.36
C VAL A 70 13.17 -5.95 0.46
N LEU A 71 13.16 -4.62 0.38
CA LEU A 71 12.02 -3.80 0.79
C LEU A 71 11.10 -3.58 -0.41
N VAL A 72 9.82 -3.96 -0.28
CA VAL A 72 8.78 -3.70 -1.30
C VAL A 72 7.81 -2.66 -0.77
N GLY A 73 7.77 -1.49 -1.40
CA GLY A 73 6.83 -0.41 -1.12
C GLY A 73 5.65 -0.42 -2.08
N PHE A 74 4.42 -0.35 -1.56
CA PHE A 74 3.21 -0.13 -2.36
C PHE A 74 2.61 1.24 -2.05
N ASP A 75 2.15 1.95 -3.08
CA ASP A 75 1.57 3.30 -2.99
C ASP A 75 0.09 3.30 -2.64
N PHE A 76 -0.41 2.24 -2.07
CA PHE A 76 -1.79 2.13 -1.58
C PHE A 76 -1.83 1.62 -0.15
N SER A 77 -2.96 1.89 0.51
CA SER A 77 -3.14 1.55 1.91
C SER A 77 -3.17 0.04 2.14
N LEU A 78 -2.41 -0.42 3.13
CA LEU A 78 -2.39 -1.83 3.54
C LEU A 78 -3.39 -2.15 4.66
N GLY A 79 -4.01 -1.12 5.26
CA GLY A 79 -5.04 -1.26 6.29
C GLY A 79 -6.18 -0.27 6.12
N TYR A 80 -7.16 -0.37 6.99
CA TYR A 80 -8.36 0.47 7.02
C TYR A 80 -8.50 1.18 8.37
N PRO A 81 -9.27 2.29 8.44
CA PRO A 81 -9.55 2.96 9.71
C PRO A 81 -10.11 1.99 10.74
N THR A 82 -9.67 2.16 11.99
CA THR A 82 -10.06 1.32 13.14
C THR A 82 -11.58 1.14 13.25
N GLY A 83 -12.00 -0.09 13.55
CA GLY A 83 -13.39 -0.49 13.66
C GLY A 83 -14.01 -0.96 12.34
N THR A 84 -13.29 -0.91 11.22
CA THR A 84 -13.78 -1.39 9.93
C THR A 84 -14.08 -2.90 9.95
N ALA A 85 -13.16 -3.70 10.46
CA ALA A 85 -13.34 -5.15 10.55
C ALA A 85 -14.52 -5.52 11.47
N GLU A 86 -14.64 -4.88 12.62
CA GLU A 86 -15.76 -5.08 13.55
C GLU A 86 -17.12 -4.75 12.89
N ARG A 87 -17.20 -3.61 12.20
CA ARG A 87 -18.42 -3.18 11.48
C ARG A 87 -18.80 -4.12 10.35
N LEU A 88 -17.85 -4.80 9.75
CA LEU A 88 -18.10 -5.86 8.77
C LEU A 88 -18.47 -7.20 9.40
N GLY A 89 -18.50 -7.29 10.73
CA GLY A 89 -18.77 -8.53 11.45
C GLY A 89 -17.65 -9.55 11.40
N LEU A 90 -16.42 -9.11 11.10
CA LEU A 90 -15.24 -9.98 11.05
C LEU A 90 -14.73 -10.23 12.47
N LYS A 91 -14.61 -11.49 12.84
CA LYS A 91 -14.24 -11.91 14.20
C LYS A 91 -12.81 -12.44 14.34
N ASP A 92 -12.14 -12.68 13.21
CA ASP A 92 -10.75 -13.14 13.22
C ASP A 92 -9.82 -12.04 13.73
N THR A 93 -8.77 -12.45 14.41
CA THR A 93 -7.72 -11.54 14.90
C THR A 93 -6.37 -11.91 14.30
N PRO A 94 -5.51 -10.96 14.03
CA PRO A 94 -5.74 -9.50 14.10
C PRO A 94 -6.69 -8.99 13.00
N ALA A 95 -7.32 -7.84 13.24
CA ALA A 95 -8.35 -7.25 12.37
C ALA A 95 -7.86 -7.01 10.92
N TRP A 96 -6.59 -6.56 10.72
CA TRP A 96 -6.02 -6.40 9.40
C TRP A 96 -6.02 -7.70 8.59
N SER A 97 -5.69 -8.83 9.23
CA SER A 97 -5.67 -10.14 8.57
C SER A 97 -7.07 -10.61 8.20
N ALA A 98 -8.06 -10.36 9.07
CA ALA A 98 -9.47 -10.62 8.78
C ALA A 98 -9.96 -9.81 7.57
N MET A 99 -9.59 -8.51 7.51
CA MET A 99 -9.86 -7.65 6.35
C MET A 99 -9.23 -8.18 5.07
N TRP A 100 -7.96 -8.59 5.11
CA TRP A 100 -7.26 -9.13 3.94
C TRP A 100 -7.90 -10.43 3.45
N LYS A 101 -8.31 -11.32 4.37
CA LYS A 101 -9.08 -12.53 4.04
C LYS A 101 -10.41 -12.18 3.38
N PHE A 102 -11.15 -11.23 3.96
CA PHE A 102 -12.42 -10.77 3.43
C PHE A 102 -12.26 -10.20 2.00
N LEU A 103 -11.31 -9.32 1.78
CA LEU A 103 -11.04 -8.75 0.45
C LEU A 103 -10.64 -9.82 -0.56
N SER A 104 -9.75 -10.74 -0.17
CA SER A 104 -9.30 -11.84 -1.04
C SER A 104 -10.43 -12.79 -1.42
N ALA A 105 -11.43 -12.95 -0.57
CA ALA A 105 -12.60 -13.80 -0.85
C ALA A 105 -13.68 -13.09 -1.70
N ASN A 106 -13.69 -11.75 -1.75
CA ASN A 106 -14.76 -10.99 -2.40
C ASN A 106 -14.30 -10.24 -3.67
N ILE A 107 -13.04 -9.86 -3.75
CA ILE A 107 -12.49 -9.18 -4.94
C ILE A 107 -12.19 -10.23 -6.01
N VAL A 108 -12.80 -10.01 -7.17
CA VAL A 108 -12.47 -10.72 -8.41
C VAL A 108 -11.73 -9.73 -9.29
N ASP A 109 -10.47 -10.05 -9.58
CA ASP A 109 -9.59 -9.25 -10.44
C ASP A 109 -9.07 -10.14 -11.57
N LYS A 110 -9.43 -9.82 -12.82
CA LYS A 110 -9.11 -10.63 -13.99
C LYS A 110 -7.81 -10.16 -14.63
N ALA A 111 -7.22 -11.03 -15.46
CA ALA A 111 -5.96 -10.77 -16.14
C ALA A 111 -5.97 -9.55 -17.09
N ASP A 112 -7.15 -9.07 -17.48
CA ASP A 112 -7.35 -7.89 -18.32
C ASP A 112 -7.66 -6.59 -17.52
N ASN A 113 -7.51 -6.62 -16.21
CA ASN A 113 -7.88 -5.59 -15.24
C ASN A 113 -9.39 -5.44 -14.96
N THR A 114 -10.27 -6.19 -15.63
CA THR A 114 -11.70 -6.21 -15.26
C THR A 114 -11.83 -6.67 -13.81
N ASN A 115 -12.54 -5.92 -12.99
CA ASN A 115 -12.69 -6.20 -11.57
C ASN A 115 -14.03 -5.75 -11.01
N ASN A 116 -14.37 -6.22 -9.82
CA ASN A 116 -15.65 -5.96 -9.14
C ASN A 116 -15.52 -5.02 -7.93
N ARG A 117 -14.49 -4.15 -7.86
CA ARG A 117 -14.22 -3.31 -6.68
C ARG A 117 -15.40 -2.41 -6.26
N TYR A 118 -16.16 -1.89 -7.22
CA TYR A 118 -17.33 -1.04 -6.92
C TYR A 118 -18.47 -1.83 -6.29
N GLN A 119 -18.69 -3.06 -6.74
CA GLN A 119 -19.68 -3.97 -6.15
C GLN A 119 -19.27 -4.37 -4.73
N VAL A 120 -17.97 -4.63 -4.51
CA VAL A 120 -17.45 -4.95 -3.18
C VAL A 120 -17.52 -3.74 -2.25
N ALA A 121 -17.17 -2.53 -2.72
CA ALA A 121 -17.30 -1.30 -1.94
C ALA A 121 -18.76 -1.06 -1.51
N ALA A 122 -19.73 -1.21 -2.42
CA ALA A 122 -21.16 -1.11 -2.10
C ALA A 122 -21.62 -2.19 -1.12
N LYS A 123 -21.14 -3.44 -1.27
CA LYS A 123 -21.40 -4.52 -0.30
C LYS A 123 -20.85 -4.17 1.09
N MET A 124 -19.65 -3.64 1.18
CA MET A 124 -19.06 -3.21 2.44
C MET A 124 -19.85 -2.08 3.08
N ASN A 125 -20.23 -1.06 2.33
CA ASN A 125 -21.10 0.03 2.80
C ASN A 125 -22.41 -0.51 3.38
N ARG A 126 -23.08 -1.42 2.64
CA ARG A 126 -24.30 -2.05 3.10
C ARG A 126 -24.10 -2.80 4.41
N LEU A 127 -23.04 -3.58 4.53
CA LEU A 127 -22.77 -4.38 5.73
C LEU A 127 -22.44 -3.51 6.94
N MET A 128 -21.66 -2.44 6.75
CA MET A 128 -21.19 -1.58 7.83
C MET A 128 -22.24 -0.58 8.33
N THR A 129 -23.05 -0.04 7.41
CA THR A 129 -23.93 1.11 7.73
C THR A 129 -25.33 1.03 7.15
N ASP A 130 -25.60 0.10 6.22
CA ASP A 130 -26.77 0.06 5.33
C ASP A 130 -27.03 1.40 4.58
N GLN A 131 -25.96 2.19 4.37
CA GLN A 131 -25.98 3.47 3.66
C GLN A 131 -24.88 3.52 2.60
N ALA A 132 -24.82 4.60 1.81
CA ALA A 132 -23.76 4.83 0.81
C ALA A 132 -22.50 5.43 1.47
N TRP A 133 -22.06 4.87 2.59
CA TRP A 133 -20.92 5.27 3.41
C TRP A 133 -20.29 4.05 4.07
N PRO A 134 -18.97 3.96 4.29
CA PRO A 134 -17.94 5.01 4.09
C PRO A 134 -17.37 5.15 2.67
N PHE A 135 -17.48 4.15 1.80
CA PHE A 135 -16.99 4.28 0.41
C PHE A 135 -17.86 5.22 -0.42
N TRP A 136 -17.23 6.02 -1.28
CA TRP A 136 -17.84 6.99 -2.17
C TRP A 136 -16.99 7.26 -3.42
N GLY A 137 -17.54 8.00 -4.40
CA GLY A 137 -16.79 8.42 -5.58
C GLY A 137 -16.82 7.39 -6.71
N ALA A 138 -17.93 6.67 -6.91
CA ALA A 138 -18.07 5.81 -8.08
C ALA A 138 -18.30 6.64 -9.37
N PRO A 139 -17.77 6.22 -10.53
CA PRO A 139 -18.24 6.74 -11.80
C PRO A 139 -19.77 6.56 -11.95
N ALA A 140 -20.45 7.44 -12.68
CA ALA A 140 -21.92 7.41 -12.79
C ALA A 140 -22.48 6.03 -13.21
N LYS A 141 -21.78 5.32 -14.12
CA LYS A 141 -22.15 3.96 -14.57
C LYS A 141 -22.02 2.88 -13.48
N GLN A 142 -21.29 3.14 -12.40
CA GLN A 142 -21.04 2.23 -11.28
C GLN A 142 -21.78 2.66 -10.00
N ALA A 143 -22.45 3.83 -10.04
CA ALA A 143 -23.23 4.32 -8.91
C ALA A 143 -24.43 3.40 -8.65
N GLN A 144 -24.72 3.17 -7.38
CA GLN A 144 -25.81 2.32 -6.92
C GLN A 144 -26.27 2.72 -5.51
N ARG A 145 -27.34 2.09 -5.00
CA ARG A 145 -27.96 2.45 -3.72
C ARG A 145 -26.96 2.66 -2.58
N TRP A 146 -25.93 1.82 -2.48
CA TRP A 146 -24.95 1.86 -1.39
C TRP A 146 -23.59 2.43 -1.83
N LEU A 147 -23.49 3.05 -3.01
CA LEU A 147 -22.24 3.68 -3.48
C LEU A 147 -22.53 4.84 -4.42
N THR A 148 -22.29 6.06 -3.95
CA THR A 148 -22.60 7.31 -4.66
C THR A 148 -21.41 7.84 -5.48
N THR A 149 -21.71 8.75 -6.41
CA THR A 149 -20.70 9.44 -7.22
C THR A 149 -19.96 10.52 -6.43
N THR A 150 -20.60 11.08 -5.42
CA THR A 150 -20.04 12.17 -4.59
C THR A 150 -19.96 11.73 -3.13
N LYS A 151 -19.10 12.38 -2.36
CA LYS A 151 -19.02 12.15 -0.93
C LYS A 151 -20.35 12.55 -0.26
N PRO A 152 -20.97 11.66 0.53
CA PRO A 152 -22.15 12.01 1.29
C PRO A 152 -21.86 13.13 2.31
N PRO A 153 -22.87 13.92 2.73
CA PRO A 153 -22.69 14.91 3.78
C PRO A 153 -22.14 14.31 5.07
N ALA A 154 -21.42 15.12 5.86
CA ALA A 154 -20.95 14.69 7.16
C ALA A 154 -22.13 14.25 8.05
N GLY A 155 -21.95 13.15 8.80
CA GLY A 155 -23.02 12.56 9.62
C GLY A 155 -23.94 11.59 8.90
N SER A 156 -23.69 11.28 7.63
CA SER A 156 -24.49 10.35 6.81
C SER A 156 -24.36 8.88 7.21
N GLY A 157 -23.75 8.56 8.30
CA GLY A 157 -23.61 7.16 8.73
C GLY A 157 -22.56 7.03 9.82
N ALA A 158 -22.69 5.98 10.58
CA ALA A 158 -21.96 5.54 11.73
C ALA A 158 -20.56 6.15 11.97
N ASP A 159 -20.08 6.08 13.19
CA ASP A 159 -18.77 6.53 13.69
C ASP A 159 -17.58 5.75 13.05
N ILE A 160 -17.52 5.74 11.70
CA ILE A 160 -16.39 5.18 10.97
C ILE A 160 -15.47 6.35 10.61
N PRO A 161 -14.22 6.35 11.07
CA PRO A 161 -13.28 7.42 10.74
C PRO A 161 -13.07 7.52 9.22
N GLU A 162 -12.96 8.75 8.72
CA GLU A 162 -12.64 8.99 7.30
C GLU A 162 -11.19 8.67 6.99
N TYR A 163 -10.31 8.90 7.95
CA TYR A 163 -8.87 8.74 7.83
C TYR A 163 -8.34 7.79 8.88
N ARG A 164 -7.28 7.07 8.55
CA ARG A 164 -6.45 6.36 9.52
C ARG A 164 -5.58 7.37 10.29
N ALA A 165 -5.00 6.96 11.37
CA ALA A 165 -4.10 7.79 12.15
C ALA A 165 -2.89 8.29 11.33
N THR A 166 -2.42 7.50 10.35
CA THR A 166 -1.30 7.88 9.47
C THR A 166 -1.66 9.06 8.55
N GLU A 167 -2.87 9.08 7.96
CA GLU A 167 -3.33 10.23 7.16
C GLU A 167 -3.52 11.47 8.04
N ASP A 168 -4.04 11.32 9.26
CA ASP A 168 -4.17 12.44 10.20
C ASP A 168 -2.80 12.99 10.62
N ALA A 169 -1.80 12.14 10.83
CA ALA A 169 -0.43 12.56 11.08
C ALA A 169 0.17 13.30 9.88
N ALA A 170 0.02 12.76 8.68
CA ALA A 170 0.50 13.38 7.44
C ALA A 170 -0.14 14.76 7.20
N ARG A 171 -1.43 14.92 7.48
CA ARG A 171 -2.17 16.18 7.35
C ARG A 171 -1.67 17.26 8.34
N LYS A 172 -1.29 16.88 9.56
CA LYS A 172 -0.62 17.77 10.50
C LYS A 172 0.71 18.28 9.94
N GLY A 173 1.42 17.44 9.18
CA GLY A 173 2.62 17.78 8.40
C GLY A 173 2.35 18.57 7.11
N LYS A 174 1.10 19.07 6.89
CA LYS A 174 0.65 19.82 5.69
C LYS A 174 0.60 19.01 4.40
N LEU A 175 0.74 17.72 4.46
CA LEU A 175 0.49 16.82 3.33
C LEU A 175 -1.03 16.65 3.13
N GLN A 176 -1.44 16.21 1.93
CA GLN A 176 -2.87 16.09 1.59
C GLN A 176 -3.21 14.65 1.15
N PRO A 177 -3.09 13.66 2.06
CA PRO A 177 -3.46 12.29 1.73
C PRO A 177 -4.95 12.19 1.42
N LYS A 178 -5.30 11.21 0.60
CA LYS A 178 -6.70 10.91 0.29
C LYS A 178 -7.21 9.82 1.22
N SER A 179 -8.53 9.83 1.41
CA SER A 179 -9.20 8.81 2.21
C SER A 179 -9.21 7.46 1.49
N ASN A 180 -9.03 6.36 2.24
CA ASN A 180 -9.20 4.99 1.74
C ASN A 180 -10.60 4.72 1.20
N TRP A 181 -11.57 5.55 1.54
CA TRP A 181 -12.95 5.41 1.12
C TRP A 181 -13.23 6.05 -0.24
N GLN A 182 -12.31 6.88 -0.76
CA GLN A 182 -12.49 7.51 -2.06
C GLN A 182 -12.11 6.53 -3.18
N MET A 183 -13.11 6.15 -4.00
CA MET A 183 -12.97 5.12 -5.04
C MET A 183 -12.51 5.65 -6.39
N HIS A 184 -12.74 6.92 -6.70
CA HIS A 184 -12.46 7.53 -8.00
C HIS A 184 -12.14 9.01 -7.85
N GLY A 185 -11.42 9.55 -8.85
CA GLY A 185 -10.96 10.94 -8.90
C GLY A 185 -9.46 11.08 -8.65
N ALA A 186 -8.92 12.27 -8.84
CA ALA A 186 -7.49 12.54 -8.73
C ALA A 186 -6.93 12.13 -7.35
N GLY A 187 -5.96 11.24 -7.36
CA GLY A 187 -5.28 10.72 -6.16
C GLY A 187 -6.13 9.77 -5.31
N ALA A 188 -7.28 9.28 -5.80
CA ALA A 188 -8.09 8.33 -5.06
C ALA A 188 -7.37 7.00 -4.87
N VAL A 189 -7.23 6.55 -3.63
CA VAL A 189 -6.50 5.33 -3.25
C VAL A 189 -7.40 4.14 -2.96
N GLY A 190 -8.69 4.37 -2.65
CA GLY A 190 -9.60 3.30 -2.23
C GLY A 190 -9.78 2.17 -3.25
N GLY A 191 -9.79 2.52 -4.54
CA GLY A 191 -9.84 1.51 -5.60
C GLY A 191 -8.57 0.65 -5.67
N GLN A 192 -7.40 1.27 -5.55
CA GLN A 192 -6.10 0.58 -5.53
C GLN A 192 -5.98 -0.33 -4.31
N THR A 193 -6.38 0.14 -3.14
CA THR A 193 -6.41 -0.63 -1.89
C THR A 193 -7.24 -1.91 -2.02
N LEU A 194 -8.46 -1.81 -2.59
CA LEU A 194 -9.36 -2.97 -2.75
C LEU A 194 -8.77 -4.07 -3.65
N VAL A 195 -8.13 -3.70 -4.76
CA VAL A 195 -7.53 -4.69 -5.69
C VAL A 195 -6.10 -5.06 -5.31
N GLY A 196 -5.39 -4.19 -4.59
CA GLY A 196 -3.99 -4.37 -4.23
C GLY A 196 -3.80 -5.31 -3.04
N ILE A 197 -4.57 -5.16 -1.96
CA ILE A 197 -4.45 -6.01 -0.76
C ILE A 197 -4.54 -7.51 -1.09
N PRO A 198 -5.49 -8.01 -1.90
CA PRO A 198 -5.52 -9.42 -2.29
C PRO A 198 -4.26 -9.89 -3.01
N MET A 199 -3.65 -9.05 -3.83
CA MET A 199 -2.38 -9.35 -4.50
C MET A 199 -1.23 -9.42 -3.50
N VAL A 200 -1.09 -8.43 -2.59
CA VAL A 200 -0.05 -8.44 -1.55
C VAL A 200 -0.18 -9.67 -0.66
N ARG A 201 -1.39 -10.08 -0.34
CA ARG A 201 -1.62 -11.31 0.41
C ARG A 201 -1.10 -12.54 -0.33
N ARG A 202 -1.42 -12.71 -1.63
CA ARG A 202 -0.88 -13.84 -2.44
C ARG A 202 0.64 -13.83 -2.50
N LEU A 203 1.24 -12.63 -2.64
CA LEU A 203 2.68 -12.45 -2.63
C LEU A 203 3.29 -12.98 -1.32
N LEU A 204 2.75 -12.56 -0.17
CA LEU A 204 3.23 -13.00 1.15
C LEU A 204 2.95 -14.49 1.40
N ASP A 205 1.79 -15.01 0.99
CA ASP A 205 1.48 -16.44 1.08
C ASP A 205 2.50 -17.27 0.29
N GLY A 206 2.94 -16.80 -0.88
CA GLY A 206 3.99 -17.42 -1.69
C GLY A 206 5.40 -17.34 -1.09
N LEU A 207 5.67 -16.33 -0.28
CA LEU A 207 6.94 -16.15 0.43
C LEU A 207 7.00 -16.96 1.74
N GLY A 208 5.85 -17.29 2.33
CA GLY A 208 5.76 -17.96 3.63
C GLY A 208 6.48 -17.16 4.72
N THR A 209 7.26 -17.85 5.55
CA THR A 209 7.99 -17.23 6.67
C THR A 209 9.12 -16.27 6.24
N ALA A 210 9.51 -16.28 4.97
CA ALA A 210 10.53 -15.37 4.44
C ALA A 210 9.97 -13.99 4.08
N GLY A 211 8.66 -13.78 4.13
CA GLY A 211 7.97 -12.53 3.88
C GLY A 211 7.26 -11.99 5.11
N ALA A 212 7.32 -10.68 5.31
CA ALA A 212 6.56 -9.99 6.35
C ALA A 212 5.96 -8.69 5.83
N VAL A 213 4.91 -8.20 6.48
CA VAL A 213 4.30 -6.89 6.23
C VAL A 213 4.44 -5.99 7.45
N TRP A 214 5.05 -4.83 7.27
CA TRP A 214 5.15 -3.82 8.28
C TRP A 214 3.91 -2.91 8.28
N PRO A 215 3.43 -2.44 9.44
CA PRO A 215 3.88 -2.76 10.80
C PRO A 215 3.23 -4.03 11.39
N PHE A 216 2.31 -4.66 10.69
CA PHE A 216 1.42 -5.70 11.19
C PHE A 216 2.13 -6.96 11.72
N ALA A 217 3.16 -7.42 10.99
CA ALA A 217 3.87 -8.64 11.34
C ALA A 217 5.21 -8.39 12.06
N THR A 218 5.73 -7.17 12.00
CA THR A 218 7.05 -6.80 12.58
C THR A 218 6.94 -5.99 13.86
N GLY A 219 5.75 -5.49 14.16
CA GLY A 219 5.54 -4.43 15.13
C GLY A 219 5.91 -3.06 14.57
N TRP A 220 5.35 -2.00 15.18
CA TRP A 220 5.62 -0.61 14.83
C TRP A 220 6.76 -0.07 15.68
N ARG A 221 7.97 -0.35 15.28
CA ARG A 221 9.22 -0.03 16.00
C ARG A 221 10.38 0.20 15.05
N GLU A 222 11.46 0.80 15.54
CA GLU A 222 12.71 0.87 14.78
C GLU A 222 13.17 -0.54 14.41
N LEU A 223 13.48 -0.75 13.12
CA LEU A 223 14.01 -2.02 12.64
C LEU A 223 15.54 -1.97 12.54
N LYS A 224 16.16 -3.08 12.90
CA LYS A 224 17.61 -3.30 12.86
C LYS A 224 17.96 -4.47 11.95
N ALA A 225 19.23 -4.63 11.65
CA ALA A 225 19.71 -5.71 10.78
C ALA A 225 19.32 -7.11 11.30
N GLU A 226 19.32 -7.30 12.62
CA GLU A 226 18.95 -8.56 13.27
C GLU A 226 17.48 -8.92 13.04
N ASP A 227 16.59 -7.91 12.95
CA ASP A 227 15.16 -8.12 12.68
C ASP A 227 14.92 -8.65 11.27
N MET A 228 15.88 -8.42 10.37
CA MET A 228 15.80 -8.81 8.96
C MET A 228 16.43 -10.17 8.69
N GLU A 229 17.15 -10.78 9.65
CA GLU A 229 17.82 -12.08 9.45
C GLU A 229 16.86 -13.21 9.00
N PRO A 230 15.64 -13.34 9.58
CA PRO A 230 14.70 -14.38 9.17
C PRO A 230 13.93 -14.03 7.88
N LEU A 231 14.05 -12.79 7.38
CA LEU A 231 13.25 -12.27 6.27
C LEU A 231 14.09 -12.08 5.03
N SER A 232 13.54 -12.44 3.87
CA SER A 232 14.06 -12.02 2.57
C SER A 232 13.28 -10.87 1.96
N VAL A 233 12.02 -10.68 2.37
CA VAL A 233 11.15 -9.61 1.84
C VAL A 233 10.37 -8.94 2.97
N LEU A 234 10.44 -7.62 3.04
CA LEU A 234 9.56 -6.80 3.87
C LEU A 234 8.67 -5.95 2.97
N VAL A 235 7.35 -6.03 3.18
CA VAL A 235 6.36 -5.19 2.50
C VAL A 235 5.99 -4.02 3.40
N ALA A 236 5.90 -2.82 2.82
CA ALA A 236 5.45 -1.61 3.52
C ALA A 236 4.57 -0.75 2.60
N GLU A 237 3.69 0.03 3.20
CA GLU A 237 3.00 1.11 2.51
C GLU A 237 3.96 2.29 2.36
N VAL A 238 4.05 2.85 1.15
CA VAL A 238 4.83 4.04 0.84
C VAL A 238 3.93 5.08 0.17
N TRP A 239 4.32 6.33 0.29
CA TRP A 239 3.62 7.40 -0.41
C TRP A 239 4.62 8.24 -1.21
N PRO A 240 4.70 8.02 -2.54
CA PRO A 240 5.68 8.67 -3.40
C PRO A 240 5.67 10.21 -3.32
N SER A 241 4.50 10.82 -3.07
CA SER A 241 4.38 12.28 -2.96
C SER A 241 5.12 12.89 -1.75
N MET A 242 5.61 12.07 -0.82
CA MET A 242 6.46 12.54 0.28
C MET A 242 7.88 12.89 -0.17
N TRP A 243 8.30 12.38 -1.32
CA TRP A 243 9.66 12.55 -1.83
C TRP A 243 9.69 13.56 -2.97
N PRO A 244 10.69 14.47 -3.01
CA PRO A 244 10.89 15.34 -4.16
C PRO A 244 11.06 14.50 -5.43
N THR A 245 10.16 14.68 -6.39
CA THR A 245 10.19 13.95 -7.64
C THR A 245 10.59 14.87 -8.77
N THR A 246 11.69 14.53 -9.45
CA THR A 246 12.10 15.20 -10.70
C THR A 246 11.71 14.30 -11.87
N VAL A 247 10.83 14.78 -12.71
CA VAL A 247 10.42 14.08 -13.93
C VAL A 247 11.39 14.47 -15.05
N ALA A 248 12.10 13.50 -15.60
CA ALA A 248 13.02 13.73 -16.73
C ALA A 248 12.25 13.90 -18.05
N ALA A 249 12.91 14.46 -19.06
CA ALA A 249 12.30 14.60 -20.37
C ALA A 249 11.90 13.25 -20.96
N GLY A 250 10.62 13.09 -21.29
CA GLY A 250 10.06 11.84 -21.81
C GLY A 250 9.70 10.79 -20.76
N GLU A 251 9.91 11.08 -19.47
CA GLU A 251 9.53 10.19 -18.36
C GLU A 251 8.07 10.47 -17.96
N PHE A 252 7.31 9.43 -17.65
CA PHE A 252 6.00 9.56 -17.03
C PHE A 252 6.12 9.95 -15.55
N LYS A 253 5.12 10.69 -15.04
CA LYS A 253 5.12 11.10 -13.63
C LYS A 253 5.19 9.90 -12.70
N ASP A 254 4.36 8.87 -12.94
CA ASP A 254 4.28 7.67 -12.10
C ASP A 254 5.60 6.87 -12.17
N GLN A 255 6.25 6.84 -13.35
CA GLN A 255 7.60 6.30 -13.53
C GLN A 255 8.63 7.02 -12.65
N ALA A 256 8.64 8.35 -12.70
CA ALA A 256 9.55 9.16 -11.89
C ALA A 256 9.29 8.95 -10.39
N GLN A 257 8.03 8.82 -9.98
CA GLN A 257 7.65 8.60 -8.59
C GLN A 257 8.18 7.28 -8.03
N VAL A 258 8.00 6.16 -8.74
CA VAL A 258 8.52 4.87 -8.26
C VAL A 258 10.06 4.86 -8.24
N ARG A 259 10.71 5.46 -9.24
CA ARG A 259 12.17 5.60 -9.30
C ARG A 259 12.70 6.41 -8.12
N THR A 260 12.21 7.62 -7.92
CA THR A 260 12.71 8.53 -6.88
C THR A 260 12.43 8.02 -5.48
N THR A 261 11.29 7.34 -5.27
CA THR A 261 10.96 6.74 -3.98
C THR A 261 11.91 5.58 -3.66
N ALA A 262 12.16 4.68 -4.62
CA ALA A 262 13.11 3.57 -4.43
C ALA A 262 14.53 4.08 -4.16
N GLU A 263 14.99 5.12 -4.87
CA GLU A 263 16.27 5.80 -4.62
C GLU A 263 16.33 6.41 -3.22
N ALA A 264 15.27 7.11 -2.80
CA ALA A 264 15.21 7.74 -1.48
C ALA A 264 15.31 6.72 -0.35
N LEU A 265 14.59 5.59 -0.46
CA LEU A 265 14.69 4.50 0.51
C LEU A 265 16.11 3.91 0.57
N ALA A 266 16.75 3.68 -0.59
CA ALA A 266 18.13 3.21 -0.66
C ALA A 266 19.11 4.19 -0.01
N LEU A 267 18.95 5.50 -0.24
CA LEU A 267 19.77 6.53 0.36
C LEU A 267 19.58 6.69 1.87
N LEU A 268 18.36 6.49 2.38
CA LEU A 268 18.08 6.46 3.83
C LEU A 268 18.79 5.28 4.49
N ASP A 269 18.80 4.13 3.82
CA ASP A 269 19.45 2.92 4.34
C ASP A 269 20.98 3.04 4.30
N ASP A 270 21.55 3.61 3.24
CA ASP A 270 22.98 3.93 3.19
C ASP A 270 23.45 4.84 4.33
N LYS A 271 22.58 5.79 4.71
CA LYS A 271 22.81 6.69 5.85
C LYS A 271 22.58 6.03 7.21
N GLY A 272 22.09 4.78 7.25
CA GLY A 272 21.71 4.08 8.47
C GLY A 272 20.51 4.69 9.19
N THR A 273 19.63 5.38 8.45
CA THR A 273 18.46 6.07 9.02
C THR A 273 17.13 5.42 8.64
N LEU A 274 17.12 4.50 7.66
CA LEU A 274 15.90 3.83 7.22
C LEU A 274 15.22 3.05 8.35
N GLY A 275 15.99 2.39 9.23
CA GLY A 275 15.45 1.66 10.37
C GLY A 275 14.57 2.52 11.29
N LYS A 276 14.93 3.78 11.45
CA LYS A 276 14.15 4.75 12.25
C LYS A 276 12.84 5.16 11.59
N ALA A 277 12.76 5.09 10.24
CA ALA A 277 11.53 5.40 9.52
C ALA A 277 10.41 4.38 9.78
N PHE A 278 10.76 3.19 10.29
CA PHE A 278 9.81 2.16 10.72
C PHE A 278 9.29 2.37 12.15
N ALA A 279 9.88 3.30 12.92
CA ALA A 279 9.49 3.56 14.30
C ALA A 279 8.25 4.46 14.40
N PRO A 280 7.46 4.33 15.48
CA PRO A 280 6.39 5.27 15.77
C PRO A 280 6.94 6.66 16.06
N PRO A 281 6.17 7.75 15.80
CA PRO A 281 6.53 9.07 16.28
C PRO A 281 6.58 9.07 17.82
N LYS A 282 7.40 9.93 18.40
CA LYS A 282 7.58 10.02 19.88
C LYS A 282 6.29 10.28 20.65
N SER A 283 5.27 10.79 19.99
CA SER A 283 3.95 11.08 20.57
C SER A 283 2.99 9.89 20.53
N ALA A 284 3.39 8.74 19.97
CA ALA A 284 2.55 7.56 19.92
C ALA A 284 2.40 6.95 21.32
N ASP A 285 1.15 6.74 21.72
CA ASP A 285 0.80 6.00 22.92
C ASP A 285 0.47 4.53 22.59
N GLU A 286 0.29 3.72 23.61
CA GLU A 286 -0.03 2.29 23.46
C GLU A 286 -1.32 2.05 22.68
N ALA A 287 -2.32 2.91 22.82
CA ALA A 287 -3.59 2.79 22.11
C ALA A 287 -3.39 3.02 20.60
N LEU A 288 -2.59 4.02 20.22
CA LEU A 288 -2.25 4.27 18.82
C LEU A 288 -1.42 3.11 18.24
N ILE A 289 -0.44 2.59 18.98
CA ILE A 289 0.36 1.44 18.55
C ILE A 289 -0.55 0.23 18.29
N ALA A 290 -1.43 -0.10 19.22
CA ALA A 290 -2.36 -1.21 19.07
C ALA A 290 -3.29 -1.05 17.84
N ARG A 291 -3.78 0.16 17.55
CA ARG A 291 -4.59 0.47 16.35
C ARG A 291 -3.79 0.25 15.07
N VAL A 292 -2.58 0.75 15.02
CA VAL A 292 -1.70 0.69 13.84
C VAL A 292 -1.31 -0.76 13.55
N GLU A 293 -0.88 -1.50 14.55
CA GLU A 293 -0.48 -2.91 14.39
C GLU A 293 -1.67 -3.84 14.18
N GLY A 294 -2.83 -3.51 14.77
CA GLY A 294 -4.02 -4.35 14.72
C GLY A 294 -4.86 -4.21 13.46
N GLU A 295 -4.95 -3.03 12.87
CA GLU A 295 -5.89 -2.77 11.77
C GLU A 295 -5.47 -1.71 10.77
N GLU A 296 -4.90 -0.55 11.22
CA GLU A 296 -4.76 0.61 10.35
C GLU A 296 -3.54 0.57 9.43
N GLY A 297 -2.43 -0.02 9.92
CA GLY A 297 -1.14 0.14 9.26
C GLY A 297 -0.60 1.57 9.34
N TRP A 298 0.50 1.82 8.66
CA TRP A 298 1.15 3.13 8.64
C TRP A 298 1.88 3.37 7.32
N ILE A 299 1.96 4.62 6.89
CA ILE A 299 2.77 5.03 5.73
C ILE A 299 4.23 5.20 6.19
N LEU A 300 5.15 4.48 5.58
CA LEU A 300 6.57 4.51 5.93
C LEU A 300 7.15 5.91 5.84
N GLY A 301 7.73 6.38 6.95
CA GLY A 301 8.36 7.68 7.06
C GLY A 301 7.42 8.86 7.39
N VAL A 302 6.13 8.63 7.63
CA VAL A 302 5.23 9.63 8.20
C VAL A 302 5.48 9.73 9.70
N GLY A 303 5.82 10.94 10.19
CA GLY A 303 6.07 11.21 11.61
C GLY A 303 7.13 12.25 11.87
#